data_5e61a44ca0dc24792c45402141268b97
#
_entry.id   5e61a44ca0dc24792c45402141268b97
#
_cell.length_a   1.000
_cell.length_b   1.000
_cell.length_c   1.000
_cell.angle_alpha   90.00
_cell.angle_beta   90.00
_cell.angle_gamma   90.00
#
_symmetry.space_group_name_H-M   'P 1'
#
loop_
_entity.id
_entity.type
_entity.pdbx_description
1 polymer ?
#
loop_
_entity_poly.entity_id
_entity_poly.type
_entity_poly.pdbx_seq_one_letter_code
_entity_poly.pdbx_strand_id
1 'polypeptide(L)'
;MKKISRRNFLLASGVVTIGAALTACGGSSSTSTAASSTASSAAASEAPAAGGKTLNIWCWNDEFQSRFNDYYPEVAEIAADKSTTTLKDGTIVKWTINPNDNNNYQNKLDEGLLNQESAADDDKIDIFLVEADYALKYVDSDYTLDVKADIGLTDADLAQQYQYTKDIVSVDGSQRGTTWQATPGLFAYRRSIAKDVLGTDDPTEVQSYLSDWDKFNDVAAQASAKGYKMLSGFDDAYRTFSNNVS
;
A
#
# COMPACT_ATOMS: atom_id res chain seq x y z
N MET A 1 3.56 -10.59 21.08
CA MET A 1 3.97 -11.27 19.84
C MET A 1 5.48 -11.08 19.66
N LYS A 2 6.21 -12.03 19.07
CA LYS A 2 7.65 -11.84 18.80
C LYS A 2 7.79 -10.97 17.57
N LYS A 3 8.57 -9.88 17.65
CA LYS A 3 8.89 -9.04 16.49
C LYS A 3 9.49 -9.87 15.37
N ILE A 4 9.07 -9.61 14.13
CA ILE A 4 9.65 -10.25 12.96
C ILE A 4 11.04 -9.65 12.75
N SER A 5 12.09 -10.44 13.04
CA SER A 5 13.45 -10.03 12.71
C SER A 5 13.67 -10.08 11.20
N ARG A 6 14.67 -9.34 10.68
CA ARG A 6 15.06 -9.36 9.25
C ARG A 6 15.16 -10.78 8.68
N ARG A 7 15.67 -11.72 9.46
CA ARG A 7 15.79 -13.13 9.07
C ARG A 7 14.42 -13.82 8.93
N ASN A 8 13.46 -13.51 9.81
CA ASN A 8 12.11 -14.08 9.77
C ASN A 8 11.25 -13.42 8.68
N PHE A 9 11.53 -12.13 8.37
CA PHE A 9 10.90 -11.43 7.27
C PHE A 9 11.19 -12.11 5.92
N LEU A 10 12.45 -12.47 5.66
CA LEU A 10 12.84 -13.24 4.46
C LEU A 10 12.12 -14.57 4.32
N LEU A 11 11.91 -15.29 5.42
CA LEU A 11 11.21 -16.59 5.41
C LEU A 11 9.70 -16.43 5.14
N ALA A 12 9.11 -15.30 5.54
CA ALA A 12 7.70 -15.01 5.29
C ALA A 12 7.44 -14.53 3.85
N SER A 13 8.45 -13.94 3.20
CA SER A 13 8.33 -13.34 1.86
C SER A 13 8.37 -14.35 0.69
N GLY A 14 8.63 -15.63 0.94
CA GLY A 14 8.58 -16.68 -0.08
C GLY A 14 9.48 -16.43 -1.30
N VAL A 15 10.71 -15.99 -1.08
CA VAL A 15 11.68 -15.73 -2.17
C VAL A 15 12.03 -17.03 -2.89
N VAL A 16 11.51 -17.23 -4.07
CA VAL A 16 11.97 -18.25 -5.02
C VAL A 16 13.28 -17.75 -5.63
N THR A 17 14.40 -18.22 -5.12
CA THR A 17 15.70 -18.00 -5.75
C THR A 17 15.79 -18.78 -7.04
N ILE A 18 15.63 -18.14 -8.18
CA ILE A 18 16.03 -18.70 -9.48
C ILE A 18 17.54 -18.53 -9.57
N GLY A 19 18.26 -19.62 -9.35
CA GLY A 19 19.71 -19.68 -9.53
C GLY A 19 20.07 -19.55 -11.02
N ALA A 20 20.61 -18.41 -11.43
CA ALA A 20 21.27 -18.25 -12.70
C ALA A 20 22.76 -18.59 -12.50
N ALA A 21 23.19 -19.72 -13.02
CA ALA A 21 24.60 -20.08 -13.11
C ALA A 21 25.25 -19.22 -14.21
N LEU A 22 26.14 -18.31 -13.81
CA LEU A 22 27.03 -17.60 -14.72
C LEU A 22 28.33 -18.39 -14.83
N THR A 23 28.51 -19.06 -15.98
CA THR A 23 29.80 -19.56 -16.42
C THR A 23 30.61 -18.42 -17.01
N ALA A 24 31.76 -18.16 -16.38
CA ALA A 24 32.77 -17.25 -16.90
C ALA A 24 33.57 -17.92 -18.02
N CYS A 25 33.81 -17.21 -19.11
CA CYS A 25 34.97 -17.43 -19.96
C CYS A 25 35.45 -16.14 -20.61
N GLY A 26 36.72 -15.91 -20.47
CA GLY A 26 37.47 -14.72 -20.66
C GLY A 26 37.89 -14.38 -22.08
N GLY A 27 38.61 -13.29 -22.21
CA GLY A 27 39.62 -13.09 -23.22
C GLY A 27 39.54 -11.78 -24.03
N SER A 28 40.47 -10.88 -23.72
CA SER A 28 41.29 -10.03 -24.59
C SER A 28 40.72 -8.88 -25.42
N SER A 29 41.12 -7.70 -25.00
CA SER A 29 41.68 -6.50 -25.65
C SER A 29 41.56 -6.35 -27.20
N SER A 30 41.12 -5.19 -27.62
CA SER A 30 41.89 -4.27 -28.47
C SER A 30 41.19 -2.92 -28.80
N THR A 31 41.99 -1.94 -28.77
CA THR A 31 42.06 -0.51 -29.07
C THR A 31 41.29 0.07 -30.25
N SER A 32 40.93 1.35 -30.07
CA SER A 32 40.88 2.50 -31.02
C SER A 32 39.64 2.62 -31.89
N THR A 33 39.00 3.75 -32.03
CA THR A 33 39.38 5.07 -32.53
C THR A 33 38.19 6.04 -32.38
N ALA A 34 38.48 7.28 -32.14
CA ALA A 34 37.57 8.42 -32.05
C ALA A 34 36.90 8.73 -33.40
N ALA A 35 35.63 9.10 -33.33
CA ALA A 35 34.99 9.95 -34.32
C ALA A 35 34.10 10.98 -33.62
N SER A 36 34.53 12.21 -33.79
CA SER A 36 33.83 13.45 -33.41
C SER A 36 32.60 13.64 -34.29
N SER A 37 31.45 13.97 -33.70
CA SER A 37 30.38 14.67 -34.41
C SER A 37 29.62 15.59 -33.46
N THR A 38 29.88 16.84 -33.68
CA THR A 38 29.11 18.09 -33.47
C THR A 38 27.86 18.09 -32.60
N ALA A 39 27.97 18.92 -31.59
CA ALA A 39 26.93 19.39 -30.68
C ALA A 39 25.74 20.01 -31.44
N SER A 40 24.55 19.60 -31.05
CA SER A 40 23.35 20.42 -31.13
C SER A 40 22.99 20.80 -29.71
N SER A 41 23.15 22.07 -29.39
CA SER A 41 22.75 22.64 -28.10
C SER A 41 21.23 22.71 -28.04
N ALA A 42 20.63 21.75 -27.33
CA ALA A 42 19.31 21.95 -26.72
C ALA A 42 19.53 22.67 -25.39
N ALA A 43 18.82 23.79 -25.20
CA ALA A 43 18.87 24.58 -24.02
C ALA A 43 18.59 23.68 -22.80
N ALA A 44 19.57 23.53 -21.93
CA ALA A 44 19.40 22.96 -20.63
C ALA A 44 18.51 23.93 -19.84
N SER A 45 17.30 23.49 -19.53
CA SER A 45 16.54 24.08 -18.45
C SER A 45 17.41 23.93 -17.21
N GLU A 46 17.79 25.03 -16.58
CA GLU A 46 18.54 25.01 -15.33
C GLU A 46 17.75 24.18 -14.32
N ALA A 47 18.36 23.08 -13.88
CA ALA A 47 17.88 22.33 -12.73
C ALA A 47 17.87 23.28 -11.52
N PRO A 48 16.84 23.26 -10.65
CA PRO A 48 16.83 24.04 -9.44
C PRO A 48 18.08 23.71 -8.62
N ALA A 49 18.69 24.74 -8.03
CA ALA A 49 19.90 24.66 -7.25
C ALA A 49 19.77 23.59 -6.15
N ALA A 50 20.79 22.76 -6.03
CA ALA A 50 20.94 21.68 -5.07
C ALA A 50 20.63 22.10 -3.63
N GLY A 51 19.73 21.37 -2.97
CA GLY A 51 19.39 21.50 -1.55
C GLY A 51 18.03 20.91 -1.18
N GLY A 52 17.22 20.45 -2.14
CA GLY A 52 15.94 19.83 -1.86
C GLY A 52 16.12 18.41 -1.31
N LYS A 53 15.38 18.10 -0.24
CA LYS A 53 15.26 16.73 0.26
C LYS A 53 14.48 15.90 -0.74
N THR A 54 14.90 14.67 -0.98
CA THR A 54 14.10 13.69 -1.74
C THR A 54 13.24 12.89 -0.77
N LEU A 55 11.97 12.69 -1.11
CA LEU A 55 11.03 11.86 -0.39
C LEU A 55 10.51 10.78 -1.34
N ASN A 56 10.94 9.54 -1.16
CA ASN A 56 10.53 8.42 -2.01
C ASN A 56 9.29 7.75 -1.46
N ILE A 57 8.19 7.79 -2.24
CA ILE A 57 6.91 7.18 -1.88
C ILE A 57 6.62 6.00 -2.81
N TRP A 58 6.35 4.84 -2.23
CA TRP A 58 6.04 3.61 -2.95
C TRP A 58 4.56 3.27 -2.87
N CYS A 59 3.94 3.02 -4.02
CA CYS A 59 2.52 2.71 -4.19
C CYS A 59 2.33 1.56 -5.19
N TRP A 60 1.14 0.95 -5.19
CA TRP A 60 0.76 -0.06 -6.21
C TRP A 60 -0.02 0.53 -7.38
N ASN A 61 -0.53 1.75 -7.26
CA ASN A 61 -1.21 2.50 -8.31
C ASN A 61 -1.04 4.00 -8.07
N ASP A 62 -1.61 4.82 -8.95
CA ASP A 62 -1.51 6.29 -8.92
C ASP A 62 -2.60 6.97 -8.09
N GLU A 63 -3.44 6.24 -7.37
CA GLU A 63 -4.55 6.83 -6.63
C GLU A 63 -4.05 7.74 -5.50
N PHE A 64 -3.12 7.27 -4.67
CA PHE A 64 -2.55 8.09 -3.61
C PHE A 64 -1.79 9.29 -4.16
N GLN A 65 -0.99 9.10 -5.22
CA GLN A 65 -0.28 10.17 -5.90
C GLN A 65 -1.25 11.25 -6.40
N SER A 66 -2.34 10.86 -7.06
CA SER A 66 -3.30 11.83 -7.58
C SER A 66 -3.99 12.60 -6.44
N ARG A 67 -4.35 11.92 -5.34
CA ARG A 67 -4.91 12.58 -4.16
C ARG A 67 -3.92 13.56 -3.52
N PHE A 68 -2.66 13.13 -3.39
CA PHE A 68 -1.61 14.00 -2.90
C PHE A 68 -1.45 15.24 -3.78
N ASN A 69 -1.34 15.06 -5.08
CA ASN A 69 -1.16 16.14 -6.04
C ASN A 69 -2.34 17.12 -6.11
N ASP A 70 -3.57 16.60 -5.92
CA ASP A 70 -4.78 17.41 -6.00
C ASP A 70 -5.08 18.18 -4.70
N TYR A 71 -4.69 17.65 -3.55
CA TYR A 71 -5.16 18.17 -2.26
C TYR A 71 -4.05 18.59 -1.30
N TYR A 72 -2.80 18.18 -1.49
CA TYR A 72 -1.74 18.64 -0.58
C TYR A 72 -1.35 20.09 -0.89
N PRO A 73 -1.55 21.03 0.05
CA PRO A 73 -1.45 22.46 -0.24
C PRO A 73 -0.03 22.93 -0.54
N GLU A 74 0.99 22.12 -0.21
CA GLU A 74 2.39 22.46 -0.46
C GLU A 74 2.91 22.02 -1.82
N VAL A 75 2.08 21.42 -2.68
CA VAL A 75 2.45 21.09 -4.06
C VAL A 75 2.69 22.39 -4.83
N ALA A 76 3.88 22.49 -5.46
CA ALA A 76 4.28 23.62 -6.30
C ALA A 76 4.27 23.24 -7.79
N GLU A 77 4.80 22.05 -8.12
CA GLU A 77 4.92 21.60 -9.52
C GLU A 77 4.78 20.06 -9.61
N ILE A 78 4.19 19.59 -10.68
CA ILE A 78 4.07 18.17 -11.01
C ILE A 78 4.79 17.94 -12.33
N ALA A 79 5.76 17.03 -12.37
CA ALA A 79 6.47 16.68 -13.62
C ALA A 79 5.48 16.18 -14.68
N ALA A 80 5.76 16.46 -15.95
CA ALA A 80 4.87 16.11 -17.07
C ALA A 80 4.61 14.59 -17.18
N ASP A 81 5.60 13.77 -16.83
CA ASP A 81 5.52 12.31 -16.78
C ASP A 81 4.97 11.78 -15.43
N LYS A 82 4.65 12.68 -14.50
CA LYS A 82 4.18 12.39 -13.14
C LYS A 82 5.16 11.58 -12.29
N SER A 83 6.42 11.45 -12.68
CA SER A 83 7.42 10.70 -11.89
C SER A 83 7.78 11.40 -10.57
N THR A 84 7.65 12.73 -10.54
CA THR A 84 7.97 13.55 -9.36
C THR A 84 6.96 14.67 -9.14
N THR A 85 6.87 15.10 -7.88
CA THR A 85 6.14 16.29 -7.43
C THR A 85 7.08 17.16 -6.63
N THR A 86 7.21 18.44 -6.99
CA THR A 86 8.03 19.40 -6.24
C THR A 86 7.15 20.17 -5.27
N LEU A 87 7.58 20.28 -4.02
CA LEU A 87 6.90 21.05 -2.99
C LEU A 87 7.43 22.48 -2.94
N LYS A 88 6.70 23.39 -2.30
CA LYS A 88 7.05 24.82 -2.17
C LYS A 88 8.37 25.07 -1.43
N ASP A 89 8.77 24.15 -0.56
CA ASP A 89 10.04 24.21 0.17
C ASP A 89 11.23 23.63 -0.61
N GLY A 90 11.00 23.18 -1.87
CA GLY A 90 11.99 22.55 -2.72
C GLY A 90 12.15 21.04 -2.51
N THR A 91 11.38 20.43 -1.62
CA THR A 91 11.36 18.95 -1.47
C THR A 91 10.85 18.30 -2.75
N ILE A 92 11.52 17.26 -3.20
CA ILE A 92 11.13 16.47 -4.38
C ILE A 92 10.51 15.18 -3.90
N VAL A 93 9.21 15.00 -4.12
CA VAL A 93 8.53 13.72 -3.92
C VAL A 93 8.71 12.86 -5.16
N LYS A 94 9.39 11.74 -5.03
CA LYS A 94 9.61 10.75 -6.09
C LYS A 94 8.63 9.60 -5.93
N TRP A 95 7.89 9.30 -6.98
CA TRP A 95 6.85 8.27 -6.98
C TRP A 95 7.35 6.97 -7.60
N THR A 96 7.29 5.89 -6.84
CA THR A 96 7.57 4.54 -7.33
C THR A 96 6.29 3.72 -7.32
N ILE A 97 5.73 3.49 -8.52
CA ILE A 97 4.48 2.76 -8.70
C ILE A 97 4.78 1.37 -9.24
N ASN A 98 4.48 0.35 -8.45
CA ASN A 98 4.60 -1.06 -8.81
C ASN A 98 3.21 -1.70 -8.76
N PRO A 99 2.59 -2.07 -9.89
CA PRO A 99 1.28 -2.72 -9.90
C PRO A 99 1.22 -3.96 -9.01
N ASN A 100 0.06 -4.18 -8.36
CA ASN A 100 -0.11 -5.27 -7.38
C ASN A 100 -0.45 -6.64 -8.01
N ASP A 101 -0.43 -6.76 -9.33
CA ASP A 101 -0.70 -8.02 -10.04
C ASP A 101 0.25 -9.12 -9.55
N ASN A 102 -0.30 -10.28 -9.17
CA ASN A 102 0.46 -11.43 -8.67
C ASN A 102 1.41 -11.09 -7.50
N ASN A 103 1.01 -10.20 -6.60
CA ASN A 103 1.80 -9.69 -5.46
C ASN A 103 3.10 -8.95 -5.89
N ASN A 104 3.17 -8.44 -7.12
CA ASN A 104 4.38 -7.78 -7.60
C ASN A 104 4.79 -6.59 -6.73
N TYR A 105 3.83 -5.75 -6.31
CA TYR A 105 4.12 -4.63 -5.40
C TYR A 105 4.77 -5.11 -4.10
N GLN A 106 4.17 -6.11 -3.42
CA GLN A 106 4.68 -6.64 -2.16
C GLN A 106 6.09 -7.25 -2.34
N ASN A 107 6.31 -7.99 -3.42
CA ASN A 107 7.62 -8.59 -3.70
C ASN A 107 8.70 -7.52 -3.94
N LYS A 108 8.36 -6.45 -4.67
CA LYS A 108 9.27 -5.33 -4.91
C LYS A 108 9.53 -4.52 -3.64
N LEU A 109 8.51 -4.31 -2.82
CA LEU A 109 8.65 -3.65 -1.53
C LEU A 109 9.56 -4.45 -0.59
N ASP A 110 9.38 -5.76 -0.50
CA ASP A 110 10.25 -6.66 0.26
C ASP A 110 11.71 -6.54 -0.18
N GLU A 111 11.96 -6.60 -1.49
CA GLU A 111 13.29 -6.45 -2.07
C GLU A 111 13.91 -5.07 -1.73
N GLY A 112 13.13 -3.99 -1.87
CA GLY A 112 13.57 -2.62 -1.56
C GLY A 112 13.91 -2.45 -0.09
N LEU A 113 13.04 -2.89 0.81
CA LEU A 113 13.26 -2.80 2.26
C LEU A 113 14.47 -3.63 2.74
N LEU A 114 14.70 -4.80 2.14
CA LEU A 114 15.89 -5.60 2.43
C LEU A 114 17.20 -4.92 2.03
N ASN A 115 17.16 -4.11 0.98
CA ASN A 115 18.30 -3.35 0.48
C ASN A 115 18.41 -1.93 1.08
N GLN A 116 17.47 -1.54 1.94
CA GLN A 116 17.34 -0.18 2.48
C GLN A 116 18.65 0.38 3.09
N GLU A 117 19.41 -0.44 3.82
CA GLU A 117 20.66 0.01 4.46
C GLU A 117 21.78 0.31 3.46
N SER A 118 21.80 -0.41 2.32
CA SER A 118 22.83 -0.27 1.29
C SER A 118 22.44 0.68 0.17
N ALA A 119 21.20 1.12 0.13
CA ALA A 119 20.72 2.08 -0.87
C ALA A 119 21.37 3.46 -0.65
N ALA A 120 21.59 4.19 -1.74
CA ALA A 120 21.93 5.61 -1.66
C ALA A 120 20.77 6.39 -0.99
N ASP A 121 21.10 7.48 -0.29
CA ASP A 121 20.10 8.20 0.50
C ASP A 121 18.88 8.65 -0.34
N ASP A 122 19.10 9.09 -1.57
CA ASP A 122 18.02 9.49 -2.49
C ASP A 122 17.23 8.32 -3.11
N ASP A 123 17.64 7.07 -2.85
CA ASP A 123 16.96 5.86 -3.34
C ASP A 123 16.33 5.03 -2.20
N LYS A 124 16.48 5.47 -0.95
CA LYS A 124 15.83 4.84 0.20
C LYS A 124 14.32 5.02 0.12
N ILE A 125 13.60 4.02 0.60
CA ILE A 125 12.13 4.10 0.72
C ILE A 125 11.81 4.88 1.98
N ASP A 126 11.17 6.04 1.85
CA ASP A 126 10.79 6.88 3.00
C ASP A 126 9.36 6.60 3.44
N ILE A 127 8.45 6.43 2.49
CA ILE A 127 7.05 6.10 2.74
C ILE A 127 6.64 4.98 1.79
N PHE A 128 5.91 4.02 2.29
CA PHE A 128 5.28 3.00 1.47
C PHE A 128 3.86 2.73 1.92
N LEU A 129 2.98 2.42 0.97
CA LEU A 129 1.59 2.11 1.23
C LEU A 129 1.41 0.62 1.45
N VAL A 130 0.49 0.27 2.34
CA VAL A 130 0.07 -1.12 2.58
C VAL A 130 -1.45 -1.19 2.70
N GLU A 131 -2.01 -2.31 2.27
CA GLU A 131 -3.41 -2.64 2.52
C GLU A 131 -3.55 -3.36 3.86
N ALA A 132 -4.71 -3.22 4.49
CA ALA A 132 -5.01 -3.83 5.79
C ALA A 132 -4.74 -5.35 5.82
N ASP A 133 -4.98 -6.04 4.71
CA ASP A 133 -4.84 -7.49 4.58
C ASP A 133 -3.41 -8.00 4.88
N TYR A 134 -2.40 -7.19 4.60
CA TYR A 134 -1.00 -7.55 4.81
C TYR A 134 -0.19 -6.51 5.61
N ALA A 135 -0.86 -5.49 6.16
CA ALA A 135 -0.20 -4.42 6.91
C ALA A 135 0.66 -4.95 8.07
N LEU A 136 0.17 -5.95 8.81
CA LEU A 136 0.85 -6.49 9.99
C LEU A 136 2.26 -7.02 9.67
N LYS A 137 2.48 -7.56 8.48
CA LYS A 137 3.80 -8.01 8.03
C LYS A 137 4.86 -6.91 8.13
N TYR A 138 4.49 -5.68 7.79
CA TYR A 138 5.40 -4.53 7.77
C TYR A 138 5.37 -3.76 9.09
N VAL A 139 4.19 -3.59 9.67
CA VAL A 139 4.00 -2.89 10.94
C VAL A 139 4.76 -3.56 12.10
N ASP A 140 4.77 -4.90 12.13
CA ASP A 140 5.53 -5.69 13.11
C ASP A 140 6.94 -6.04 12.59
N SER A 141 7.63 -5.06 11.99
CA SER A 141 8.98 -5.23 11.45
C SER A 141 9.91 -4.09 11.87
N ASP A 142 11.21 -4.27 11.64
CA ASP A 142 12.23 -3.25 11.88
C ASP A 142 12.29 -2.16 10.77
N TYR A 143 11.40 -2.25 9.76
CA TYR A 143 11.36 -1.31 8.62
C TYR A 143 10.38 -0.16 8.80
N THR A 144 9.59 -0.16 9.87
CA THR A 144 8.64 0.91 10.17
C THR A 144 9.00 1.66 11.43
N LEU A 145 8.79 2.97 11.41
CA LEU A 145 9.05 3.88 12.53
C LEU A 145 7.78 4.13 13.34
N ASP A 146 7.94 4.45 14.62
CA ASP A 146 6.84 4.95 15.43
C ASP A 146 6.49 6.38 14.99
N VAL A 147 5.23 6.61 14.61
CA VAL A 147 4.82 7.92 14.05
C VAL A 147 4.87 9.04 15.09
N LYS A 148 4.82 8.73 16.38
CA LYS A 148 4.95 9.72 17.46
C LYS A 148 6.39 9.87 17.95
N ALA A 149 7.04 8.75 18.31
CA ALA A 149 8.35 8.78 18.92
C ALA A 149 9.46 9.12 17.91
N ASP A 150 9.38 8.61 16.68
CA ASP A 150 10.44 8.77 15.68
C ASP A 150 10.13 9.87 14.67
N ILE A 151 8.85 10.02 14.27
CA ILE A 151 8.43 11.03 13.28
C ILE A 151 7.99 12.33 13.94
N GLY A 152 7.51 12.28 15.20
CA GLY A 152 7.13 13.45 15.97
C GLY A 152 5.67 13.89 15.79
N LEU A 153 4.78 13.03 15.27
CA LEU A 153 3.35 13.33 15.23
C LEU A 153 2.78 13.35 16.66
N THR A 154 1.85 14.27 16.89
CA THR A 154 1.17 14.42 18.18
C THR A 154 -0.20 13.72 18.18
N ASP A 155 -0.80 13.58 19.37
CA ASP A 155 -2.17 13.08 19.48
C ASP A 155 -3.17 13.98 18.77
N ALA A 156 -2.90 15.28 18.66
CA ALA A 156 -3.74 16.22 17.93
C ALA A 156 -3.71 15.95 16.41
N ASP A 157 -2.55 15.60 15.86
CA ASP A 157 -2.40 15.27 14.44
C ASP A 157 -3.16 13.97 14.10
N LEU A 158 -3.27 13.05 15.04
CA LEU A 158 -3.90 11.75 14.87
C LEU A 158 -5.37 11.70 15.35
N ALA A 159 -5.89 12.81 15.91
CA ALA A 159 -7.20 12.85 16.57
C ALA A 159 -8.38 12.56 15.63
N GLN A 160 -8.26 12.91 14.35
CA GLN A 160 -9.33 12.74 13.36
C GLN A 160 -9.32 11.38 12.67
N GLN A 161 -8.35 10.52 12.96
CA GLN A 161 -8.32 9.16 12.42
C GLN A 161 -9.28 8.26 13.18
N TYR A 162 -9.99 7.39 12.46
CA TYR A 162 -10.82 6.36 13.09
C TYR A 162 -9.97 5.38 13.89
N GLN A 163 -10.46 4.96 15.05
CA GLN A 163 -9.68 4.09 15.95
C GLN A 163 -9.24 2.80 15.27
N TYR A 164 -10.14 2.11 14.55
CA TYR A 164 -9.81 0.86 13.86
C TYR A 164 -8.66 1.01 12.85
N THR A 165 -8.51 2.18 12.21
CA THR A 165 -7.40 2.42 11.27
C THR A 165 -6.07 2.63 11.99
N LYS A 166 -6.10 3.13 13.22
CA LYS A 166 -4.92 3.20 14.10
C LYS A 166 -4.54 1.82 14.63
N ASP A 167 -5.54 1.01 14.98
CA ASP A 167 -5.31 -0.33 15.52
C ASP A 167 -4.61 -1.26 14.53
N ILE A 168 -4.97 -1.20 13.24
CA ILE A 168 -4.34 -2.00 12.16
C ILE A 168 -2.83 -1.72 12.05
N VAL A 169 -2.39 -0.50 12.32
CA VAL A 169 -0.99 -0.07 12.19
C VAL A 169 -0.30 0.09 13.55
N SER A 170 -0.85 -0.50 14.60
CA SER A 170 -0.29 -0.44 15.95
C SER A 170 0.16 -1.82 16.44
N VAL A 171 1.38 -1.90 16.96
CA VAL A 171 1.95 -3.11 17.56
C VAL A 171 2.67 -2.73 18.85
N ASP A 172 2.41 -3.48 19.93
CA ASP A 172 3.03 -3.29 21.25
C ASP A 172 2.91 -1.83 21.78
N GLY A 173 1.78 -1.17 21.49
CA GLY A 173 1.52 0.21 21.91
C GLY A 173 2.19 1.29 21.05
N SER A 174 2.90 0.91 20.00
CA SER A 174 3.54 1.78 19.02
C SER A 174 2.70 1.88 17.76
N GLN A 175 2.27 3.08 17.37
CA GLN A 175 1.61 3.31 16.09
C GLN A 175 2.66 3.53 15.00
N ARG A 176 2.70 2.63 14.02
CA ARG A 176 3.74 2.54 12.99
C ARG A 176 3.31 3.03 11.61
N GLY A 177 2.18 3.68 11.53
CA GLY A 177 1.66 4.22 10.29
C GLY A 177 0.44 5.08 10.51
N THR A 178 -0.05 5.66 9.42
CA THR A 178 -1.29 6.42 9.36
C THR A 178 -2.12 5.94 8.19
N THR A 179 -3.41 6.29 8.15
CA THR A 179 -4.27 5.94 7.04
C THR A 179 -4.67 7.16 6.24
N TRP A 180 -4.78 7.02 4.93
CA TRP A 180 -5.32 8.03 4.04
C TRP A 180 -6.72 7.67 3.51
N GLN A 181 -7.14 6.42 3.71
CA GLN A 181 -8.48 5.93 3.38
C GLN A 181 -9.12 5.23 4.57
N ALA A 182 -10.42 5.43 4.75
CA ALA A 182 -11.25 4.63 5.64
C ALA A 182 -12.10 3.70 4.78
N THR A 183 -11.81 2.40 4.85
CA THR A 183 -12.52 1.36 4.09
C THR A 183 -13.17 0.37 5.05
N PRO A 184 -14.26 0.76 5.76
CA PRO A 184 -14.93 -0.12 6.69
C PRO A 184 -15.54 -1.31 5.95
N GLY A 185 -15.49 -2.49 6.54
CA GLY A 185 -16.24 -3.64 6.07
C GLY A 185 -17.75 -3.39 6.20
N LEU A 186 -18.47 -3.50 5.10
CA LEU A 186 -19.91 -3.34 5.06
C LEU A 186 -20.55 -4.50 4.29
N PHE A 187 -21.72 -4.95 4.78
CA PHE A 187 -22.55 -5.89 4.04
C PHE A 187 -23.50 -5.12 3.13
N ALA A 188 -23.22 -5.13 1.82
CA ALA A 188 -24.10 -4.55 0.82
C ALA A 188 -25.12 -5.60 0.33
N TYR A 189 -26.39 -5.21 0.19
CA TYR A 189 -27.45 -6.11 -0.26
C TYR A 189 -28.33 -5.46 -1.33
N ARG A 190 -28.92 -6.30 -2.18
CA ARG A 190 -29.94 -5.86 -3.16
C ARG A 190 -31.28 -5.69 -2.45
N ARG A 191 -31.78 -4.46 -2.37
CA ARG A 191 -33.04 -4.11 -1.70
C ARG A 191 -34.23 -4.94 -2.19
N SER A 192 -34.33 -5.18 -3.50
CA SER A 192 -35.41 -5.99 -4.09
C SER A 192 -35.36 -7.45 -3.60
N ILE A 193 -34.17 -8.02 -3.40
CA ILE A 193 -34.04 -9.39 -2.88
C ILE A 193 -34.36 -9.41 -1.37
N ALA A 194 -33.86 -8.43 -0.61
CA ALA A 194 -34.20 -8.32 0.81
C ALA A 194 -35.72 -8.24 1.01
N LYS A 195 -36.42 -7.42 0.21
CA LYS A 195 -37.89 -7.30 0.25
C LYS A 195 -38.57 -8.60 -0.07
N ASP A 196 -38.11 -9.35 -1.07
CA ASP A 196 -38.70 -10.64 -1.44
C ASP A 196 -38.43 -11.72 -0.36
N VAL A 197 -37.22 -11.77 0.22
CA VAL A 197 -36.82 -12.79 1.19
C VAL A 197 -37.33 -12.49 2.60
N LEU A 198 -37.17 -11.23 3.04
CA LEU A 198 -37.41 -10.80 4.42
C LEU A 198 -38.69 -10.01 4.61
N GLY A 199 -39.38 -9.62 3.49
CA GLY A 199 -40.54 -8.75 3.56
C GLY A 199 -40.21 -7.26 3.73
N THR A 200 -38.95 -6.90 3.95
CA THR A 200 -38.47 -5.54 4.14
C THR A 200 -37.21 -5.24 3.33
N ASP A 201 -37.05 -3.96 2.98
CA ASP A 201 -35.81 -3.44 2.39
C ASP A 201 -35.22 -2.28 3.20
N ASP A 202 -35.74 -2.05 4.41
CA ASP A 202 -35.21 -1.06 5.33
C ASP A 202 -33.89 -1.55 5.92
N PRO A 203 -32.79 -0.74 5.85
CA PRO A 203 -31.47 -1.17 6.32
C PRO A 203 -31.43 -1.52 7.82
N THR A 204 -32.20 -0.83 8.65
CA THR A 204 -32.23 -1.07 10.09
C THR A 204 -32.89 -2.41 10.41
N GLU A 205 -34.01 -2.70 9.73
CA GLU A 205 -34.69 -3.98 9.88
C GLU A 205 -33.83 -5.12 9.32
N VAL A 206 -33.25 -4.96 8.12
CA VAL A 206 -32.34 -5.94 7.51
C VAL A 206 -31.17 -6.25 8.43
N GLN A 207 -30.57 -5.22 9.06
CA GLN A 207 -29.49 -5.41 10.02
C GLN A 207 -29.89 -6.34 11.19
N SER A 208 -31.15 -6.29 11.65
CA SER A 208 -31.61 -7.15 12.73
C SER A 208 -31.67 -8.64 12.35
N TYR A 209 -31.85 -8.94 11.07
CA TYR A 209 -31.80 -10.31 10.51
C TYR A 209 -30.39 -10.81 10.24
N LEU A 210 -29.38 -9.96 10.36
CA LEU A 210 -27.97 -10.26 10.08
C LEU A 210 -27.06 -10.03 11.28
N SER A 211 -27.65 -9.91 12.51
CA SER A 211 -26.94 -9.48 13.70
C SER A 211 -25.98 -10.54 14.29
N ASP A 212 -26.17 -11.78 13.91
CA ASP A 212 -25.34 -12.92 14.33
C ASP A 212 -25.31 -14.00 13.23
N TRP A 213 -24.45 -14.99 13.40
CA TRP A 213 -24.24 -16.05 12.40
C TRP A 213 -25.43 -16.99 12.26
N ASP A 214 -26.19 -17.23 13.31
CA ASP A 214 -27.36 -18.11 13.24
C ASP A 214 -28.43 -17.44 12.37
N LYS A 215 -28.72 -16.18 12.63
CA LYS A 215 -29.66 -15.40 11.81
C LYS A 215 -29.19 -15.23 10.38
N PHE A 216 -27.88 -14.99 10.18
CA PHE A 216 -27.30 -14.92 8.85
C PHE A 216 -27.53 -16.21 8.05
N ASN A 217 -27.31 -17.37 8.69
CA ASN A 217 -27.56 -18.68 8.09
C ASN A 217 -29.05 -18.94 7.84
N ASP A 218 -29.94 -18.49 8.72
CA ASP A 218 -31.39 -18.58 8.52
C ASP A 218 -31.83 -17.77 7.28
N VAL A 219 -31.31 -16.55 7.13
CA VAL A 219 -31.56 -15.72 5.94
C VAL A 219 -30.98 -16.37 4.69
N ALA A 220 -29.79 -16.96 4.79
CA ALA A 220 -29.16 -17.67 3.67
C ALA A 220 -30.04 -18.86 3.20
N ALA A 221 -30.62 -19.62 4.12
CA ALA A 221 -31.55 -20.71 3.82
C ALA A 221 -32.82 -20.21 3.14
N GLN A 222 -33.41 -19.11 3.63
CA GLN A 222 -34.60 -18.49 3.01
C GLN A 222 -34.30 -17.96 1.60
N ALA A 223 -33.16 -17.30 1.40
CA ALA A 223 -32.71 -16.81 0.10
C ALA A 223 -32.50 -17.97 -0.86
N SER A 224 -31.83 -19.05 -0.42
CA SER A 224 -31.57 -20.25 -1.20
C SER A 224 -32.87 -20.93 -1.66
N ALA A 225 -33.88 -21.02 -0.79
CA ALA A 225 -35.19 -21.58 -1.13
C ALA A 225 -35.90 -20.79 -2.24
N LYS A 226 -35.55 -19.52 -2.42
CA LYS A 226 -36.07 -18.65 -3.50
C LYS A 226 -35.09 -18.54 -4.69
N GLY A 227 -34.03 -19.31 -4.72
CA GLY A 227 -33.05 -19.33 -5.81
C GLY A 227 -32.00 -18.21 -5.76
N TYR A 228 -31.91 -17.48 -4.66
CA TYR A 228 -30.89 -16.46 -4.47
C TYR A 228 -29.68 -17.02 -3.74
N LYS A 229 -28.52 -16.38 -3.95
CA LYS A 229 -27.30 -16.65 -3.19
C LYS A 229 -27.07 -15.57 -2.16
N MET A 230 -26.67 -15.97 -0.95
CA MET A 230 -26.39 -15.05 0.15
C MET A 230 -25.11 -14.25 -0.09
N LEU A 231 -24.10 -14.86 -0.69
CA LEU A 231 -22.81 -14.25 -1.04
C LEU A 231 -22.53 -14.44 -2.53
N SER A 232 -21.81 -13.50 -3.14
CA SER A 232 -21.53 -13.54 -4.58
C SER A 232 -20.44 -14.58 -4.92
N GLY A 233 -19.47 -14.80 -4.01
CA GLY A 233 -18.38 -15.73 -4.25
C GLY A 233 -17.50 -15.96 -3.01
N PHE A 234 -16.36 -16.59 -3.23
CA PHE A 234 -15.39 -16.93 -2.19
C PHE A 234 -14.82 -15.69 -1.49
N ASP A 235 -14.51 -14.65 -2.24
CA ASP A 235 -13.91 -13.43 -1.68
C ASP A 235 -14.85 -12.74 -0.67
N ASP A 236 -16.15 -12.72 -0.97
CA ASP A 236 -17.13 -12.16 -0.02
C ASP A 236 -17.22 -13.00 1.25
N ALA A 237 -17.18 -14.33 1.11
CA ALA A 237 -17.15 -15.23 2.26
C ALA A 237 -15.90 -15.00 3.10
N TYR A 238 -14.72 -14.97 2.47
CA TYR A 238 -13.44 -14.75 3.15
C TYR A 238 -13.43 -13.42 3.91
N ARG A 239 -13.81 -12.31 3.28
CA ARG A 239 -13.83 -10.99 3.91
C ARG A 239 -14.84 -10.90 5.06
N THR A 240 -15.99 -11.57 4.91
CA THR A 240 -17.00 -11.62 5.97
C THR A 240 -16.48 -12.37 7.20
N PHE A 241 -15.75 -13.48 7.02
CA PHE A 241 -15.19 -14.27 8.11
C PHE A 241 -13.92 -13.63 8.68
N SER A 242 -12.99 -13.17 7.86
CA SER A 242 -11.71 -12.62 8.32
C SER A 242 -11.85 -11.40 9.22
N ASN A 243 -12.87 -10.58 9.00
CA ASN A 243 -13.13 -9.38 9.81
C ASN A 243 -13.82 -9.66 11.15
N ASN A 244 -14.23 -10.91 11.42
CA ASN A 244 -14.97 -11.29 12.64
C ASN A 244 -14.22 -12.29 13.53
N VAL A 245 -13.00 -12.66 13.19
CA VAL A 245 -12.20 -13.69 13.91
C VAL A 245 -10.93 -13.09 14.52
N SER A 246 -10.91 -11.78 14.77
CA SER A 246 -9.80 -11.08 15.46
C SER A 246 -9.97 -11.04 16.96
#